data_397faef84ed3ff5d07199c53a372625f
#
_entry.id   397faef84ed3ff5d07199c53a372625f
#
_cell.length_a   1.000
_cell.length_b   1.000
_cell.length_c   1.000
_cell.angle_alpha   90.00
_cell.angle_beta   90.00
_cell.angle_gamma   90.00
#
_symmetry.space_group_name_H-M   'P 1'
#
loop_
_entity.id
_entity.type
_entity.pdbx_description
1 polymer ?
#
loop_
_entity_poly.entity_id
_entity_poly.type
_entity_poly.pdbx_seq_one_letter_code
_entity_poly.pdbx_strand_id
1 'polypeptide(L)'
;MKSIFECTYPKNKEQMKGVIYARVSSTGDRQNTERQIYSLSAWAKKNDVEIDQIFSEKISGGKRNSERLVLQECLAYCVENKIDLLMVNALDRLGRKVDEVLETIKWAKDRGLNIYMEKENMSLFNFKDHKESPFLTIFVSILGTCAELERSAIEYRLRTGLIAYKAKGGRVGRHKGSIKKIEEYEAQYKATIKLLRQGFSIRKTAVLSGTSVSSVQRIKKMFCL
;
A
#
# COMPACT_ATOMS: atom_id res chain seq x y z
N MET A 1 28.93 14.87 -25.98
CA MET A 1 28.35 13.54 -25.70
C MET A 1 26.84 13.67 -25.72
N LYS A 2 26.19 13.27 -26.82
CA LYS A 2 24.72 13.25 -26.87
C LYS A 2 24.23 12.15 -25.90
N SER A 3 23.31 12.52 -25.01
CA SER A 3 22.67 11.59 -24.08
C SER A 3 22.04 10.44 -24.85
N ILE A 4 22.40 9.21 -24.51
CA ILE A 4 21.89 7.95 -25.11
C ILE A 4 20.37 7.79 -24.90
N PHE A 5 19.73 8.71 -24.18
CA PHE A 5 18.32 8.70 -23.78
C PHE A 5 17.51 9.88 -24.36
N GLU A 6 17.76 10.28 -25.61
CA GLU A 6 16.79 11.10 -26.32
C GLU A 6 15.56 10.22 -26.63
N CYS A 7 14.51 10.36 -25.81
CA CYS A 7 13.19 9.80 -26.10
C CYS A 7 12.62 10.46 -27.34
N THR A 8 12.76 9.82 -28.50
CA THR A 8 12.03 10.20 -29.71
C THR A 8 10.75 9.38 -29.76
N TYR A 9 9.62 10.00 -29.42
CA TYR A 9 8.30 9.43 -29.62
C TYR A 9 8.00 9.25 -31.12
N PRO A 10 7.22 8.23 -31.52
CA PRO A 10 6.75 8.12 -32.89
C PRO A 10 5.88 9.33 -33.22
N LYS A 11 6.24 10.09 -34.23
CA LYS A 11 5.61 11.34 -34.69
C LYS A 11 4.16 11.19 -35.22
N ASN A 12 3.49 10.07 -35.03
CA ASN A 12 2.17 9.77 -35.59
C ASN A 12 1.11 9.38 -34.55
N LYS A 13 1.22 9.84 -33.29
CA LYS A 13 0.16 9.67 -32.29
C LYS A 13 -0.27 11.03 -31.76
N GLU A 14 -1.55 11.12 -31.42
CA GLU A 14 -2.09 12.17 -30.55
C GLU A 14 -1.12 12.46 -29.41
N GLN A 15 -1.00 13.72 -29.03
CA GLN A 15 -0.11 14.18 -27.97
C GLN A 15 -0.31 13.32 -26.73
N MET A 16 0.79 12.79 -26.15
CA MET A 16 0.71 11.89 -24.99
C MET A 16 0.19 12.65 -23.79
N LYS A 17 -0.81 12.10 -23.10
CA LYS A 17 -1.38 12.67 -21.89
C LYS A 17 -0.65 12.16 -20.65
N GLY A 18 -0.20 13.11 -19.83
CA GLY A 18 0.55 12.82 -18.61
C GLY A 18 -0.12 13.40 -17.36
N VAL A 19 0.08 12.72 -16.24
CA VAL A 19 -0.33 13.18 -14.91
C VAL A 19 0.92 13.27 -14.03
N ILE A 20 1.00 14.32 -13.22
CA ILE A 20 2.09 14.48 -12.23
C ILE A 20 1.55 14.12 -10.85
N TYR A 21 2.27 13.25 -10.14
CA TYR A 21 2.05 13.02 -8.72
C TYR A 21 3.28 13.45 -7.91
N ALA A 22 3.09 14.42 -7.01
CA ALA A 22 4.11 14.95 -6.13
C ALA A 22 3.76 14.73 -4.65
N ARG A 23 4.74 14.34 -3.84
CA ARG A 23 4.56 14.12 -2.39
C ARG A 23 5.67 14.76 -1.57
N VAL A 24 5.28 15.41 -0.48
CA VAL A 24 6.22 15.89 0.54
C VAL A 24 5.85 15.35 1.92
N SER A 25 6.84 15.28 2.81
CA SER A 25 6.59 14.95 4.22
C SER A 25 5.78 16.06 4.89
N SER A 26 5.06 15.71 5.97
CA SER A 26 4.27 16.68 6.75
C SER A 26 5.08 17.84 7.33
N THR A 27 6.39 17.63 7.52
CA THR A 27 7.37 18.62 7.97
C THR A 27 8.11 19.32 6.83
N GLY A 28 7.85 18.91 5.56
CA GLY A 28 8.54 19.44 4.38
C GLY A 28 7.97 20.76 3.90
N ASP A 29 8.85 21.63 3.42
CA ASP A 29 8.55 22.92 2.82
C ASP A 29 7.68 22.78 1.56
N ARG A 30 6.76 23.74 1.34
CA ARG A 30 6.02 23.91 0.07
C ARG A 30 6.98 23.98 -1.14
N GLN A 31 8.12 24.62 -0.98
CA GLN A 31 9.17 24.74 -2.00
C GLN A 31 9.60 23.37 -2.57
N ASN A 32 9.55 22.30 -1.79
CA ASN A 32 9.97 20.98 -2.28
C ASN A 32 8.92 20.34 -3.21
N THR A 33 7.62 20.60 -2.99
CA THR A 33 6.56 20.13 -3.91
C THR A 33 6.58 20.90 -5.22
N GLU A 34 6.67 22.23 -5.14
CA GLU A 34 6.75 23.12 -6.31
C GLU A 34 7.96 22.78 -7.17
N ARG A 35 9.11 22.48 -6.55
CA ARG A 35 10.31 22.06 -7.25
C ARG A 35 10.12 20.73 -8.00
N GLN A 36 9.46 19.74 -7.39
CA GLN A 36 9.16 18.45 -8.04
C GLN A 36 8.24 18.68 -9.25
N ILE A 37 7.16 19.45 -9.06
CA ILE A 37 6.21 19.77 -10.14
C ILE A 37 6.92 20.53 -11.27
N TYR A 38 7.72 21.52 -10.93
CA TYR A 38 8.46 22.32 -11.93
C TYR A 38 9.39 21.43 -12.77
N SER A 39 10.18 20.57 -12.13
CA SER A 39 11.11 19.65 -12.80
C SER A 39 10.40 18.71 -13.74
N LEU A 40 9.32 18.04 -13.25
CA LEU A 40 8.52 17.11 -14.06
C LEU A 40 7.79 17.84 -15.20
N SER A 41 7.31 19.06 -14.98
CA SER A 41 6.68 19.88 -16.04
C SER A 41 7.67 20.29 -17.12
N ALA A 42 8.89 20.62 -16.73
CA ALA A 42 9.96 20.92 -17.68
C ALA A 42 10.34 19.68 -18.52
N TRP A 43 10.38 18.51 -17.88
CA TRP A 43 10.61 17.25 -18.58
C TRP A 43 9.46 16.92 -19.53
N ALA A 44 8.19 17.07 -19.10
CA ALA A 44 7.01 16.84 -19.92
C ALA A 44 7.02 17.72 -21.17
N LYS A 45 7.28 19.01 -21.00
CA LYS A 45 7.39 19.97 -22.11
C LYS A 45 8.49 19.59 -23.11
N LYS A 46 9.64 19.11 -22.63
CA LYS A 46 10.76 18.67 -23.47
C LYS A 46 10.44 17.42 -24.28
N ASN A 47 9.53 16.58 -23.79
CA ASN A 47 9.17 15.30 -24.38
C ASN A 47 7.77 15.29 -25.03
N ASP A 48 7.20 16.48 -25.31
CA ASP A 48 5.89 16.66 -25.95
C ASP A 48 4.73 15.91 -25.23
N VAL A 49 4.79 15.89 -23.87
CA VAL A 49 3.73 15.34 -23.01
C VAL A 49 2.83 16.47 -22.53
N GLU A 50 1.54 16.36 -22.82
CA GLU A 50 0.51 17.24 -22.28
C GLU A 50 0.18 16.86 -20.83
N ILE A 51 0.31 17.82 -19.91
CA ILE A 51 -0.04 17.59 -18.51
C ILE A 51 -1.54 17.83 -18.35
N ASP A 52 -2.27 16.75 -18.10
CA ASP A 52 -3.72 16.77 -17.91
C ASP A 52 -4.08 17.20 -16.48
N GLN A 53 -3.43 16.62 -15.46
CA GLN A 53 -3.70 16.90 -14.05
C GLN A 53 -2.44 16.78 -13.19
N ILE A 54 -2.42 17.54 -12.08
CA ILE A 54 -1.35 17.51 -11.08
C ILE A 54 -1.97 17.16 -9.72
N PHE A 55 -1.48 16.07 -9.13
CA PHE A 55 -1.84 15.64 -7.78
C PHE A 55 -0.69 15.94 -6.82
N SER A 56 -1.00 16.60 -5.71
CA SER A 56 -0.01 16.90 -4.70
C SER A 56 -0.49 16.45 -3.32
N GLU A 57 0.36 15.74 -2.59
CA GLU A 57 0.03 15.18 -1.29
C GLU A 57 1.04 15.63 -0.23
N LYS A 58 0.52 16.13 0.88
CA LYS A 58 1.30 16.45 2.06
C LYS A 58 1.01 15.40 3.13
N ILE A 59 1.83 14.36 3.19
CA ILE A 59 1.58 13.23 4.08
C ILE A 59 2.86 12.73 4.73
N SER A 60 2.77 12.36 6.01
CA SER A 60 3.88 11.72 6.70
C SER A 60 4.30 10.44 5.98
N GLY A 61 5.61 10.28 5.77
CA GLY A 61 6.16 9.08 5.13
C GLY A 61 5.87 7.76 5.86
N GLY A 62 5.11 7.78 6.97
CA GLY A 62 4.72 6.61 7.77
C GLY A 62 3.47 5.88 7.32
N LYS A 63 2.61 6.52 6.53
CA LYS A 63 1.32 5.95 6.13
C LYS A 63 1.45 4.97 4.96
N ARG A 64 0.63 3.92 4.98
CA ARG A 64 0.54 2.93 3.90
C ARG A 64 -0.12 3.52 2.66
N ASN A 65 0.10 2.92 1.49
CA ASN A 65 -0.54 3.36 0.25
C ASN A 65 -2.07 3.34 0.34
N SER A 66 -2.68 2.39 1.06
CA SER A 66 -4.13 2.35 1.31
C SER A 66 -4.67 3.57 2.09
N GLU A 67 -3.81 4.26 2.82
CA GLU A 67 -4.15 5.46 3.59
C GLU A 67 -3.82 6.77 2.84
N ARG A 68 -3.25 6.66 1.64
CA ARG A 68 -2.82 7.77 0.79
C ARG A 68 -3.91 8.09 -0.23
N LEU A 69 -4.94 8.80 0.23
CA LEU A 69 -6.14 9.07 -0.57
C LEU A 69 -5.83 9.76 -1.89
N VAL A 70 -4.89 10.73 -1.89
CA VAL A 70 -4.53 11.46 -3.12
C VAL A 70 -3.78 10.56 -4.11
N LEU A 71 -2.95 9.61 -3.64
CA LEU A 71 -2.33 8.63 -4.55
C LEU A 71 -3.39 7.72 -5.17
N GLN A 72 -4.35 7.24 -4.37
CA GLN A 72 -5.43 6.39 -4.87
C GLN A 72 -6.30 7.13 -5.89
N GLU A 73 -6.63 8.39 -5.60
CA GLU A 73 -7.35 9.27 -6.50
C GLU A 73 -6.58 9.49 -7.81
N CYS A 74 -5.28 9.77 -7.73
CA CYS A 74 -4.40 9.93 -8.90
C CYS A 74 -4.38 8.66 -9.77
N LEU A 75 -4.23 7.48 -9.16
CA LEU A 75 -4.24 6.21 -9.88
C LEU A 75 -5.60 5.92 -10.52
N ALA A 76 -6.70 6.17 -9.82
CA ALA A 76 -8.05 6.04 -10.37
C ALA A 76 -8.25 6.98 -11.56
N TYR A 77 -7.87 8.25 -11.39
CA TYR A 77 -7.93 9.27 -12.44
C TYR A 77 -7.19 8.84 -13.70
N CYS A 78 -5.98 8.27 -13.55
CA CYS A 78 -5.20 7.80 -14.69
C CYS A 78 -5.94 6.72 -15.51
N VAL A 79 -6.68 5.82 -14.85
CA VAL A 79 -7.45 4.77 -15.53
C VAL A 79 -8.71 5.35 -16.18
N GLU A 80 -9.48 6.15 -15.45
CA GLU A 80 -10.76 6.72 -15.92
C GLU A 80 -10.56 7.62 -17.13
N ASN A 81 -9.49 8.42 -17.14
CA ASN A 81 -9.20 9.37 -18.21
C ASN A 81 -8.21 8.82 -19.26
N LYS A 82 -7.89 7.52 -19.20
CA LYS A 82 -6.98 6.85 -20.15
C LYS A 82 -5.64 7.59 -20.31
N ILE A 83 -5.04 7.95 -19.19
CA ILE A 83 -3.75 8.64 -19.14
C ILE A 83 -2.64 7.68 -19.60
N ASP A 84 -1.76 8.16 -20.44
CA ASP A 84 -0.64 7.38 -20.98
C ASP A 84 0.53 7.29 -20.01
N LEU A 85 0.78 8.37 -19.24
CA LEU A 85 1.98 8.53 -18.43
C LEU A 85 1.70 9.13 -17.05
N LEU A 86 2.04 8.41 -16.00
CA LEU A 86 2.16 8.94 -14.65
C LEU A 86 3.61 9.34 -14.39
N MET A 87 3.83 10.60 -14.03
CA MET A 87 5.15 11.14 -13.74
C MET A 87 5.35 11.36 -12.25
N VAL A 88 6.40 10.81 -11.70
CA VAL A 88 6.82 10.97 -10.30
C VAL A 88 8.29 11.38 -10.21
N ASN A 89 8.64 12.13 -9.19
CA ASN A 89 10.02 12.56 -9.01
C ASN A 89 10.96 11.41 -8.64
N ALA A 90 10.49 10.45 -7.85
CA ALA A 90 11.29 9.30 -7.42
C ALA A 90 10.40 8.10 -7.08
N LEU A 91 10.99 6.91 -7.08
CA LEU A 91 10.34 5.64 -6.79
C LEU A 91 9.63 5.62 -5.43
N ASP A 92 10.22 6.28 -4.42
CA ASP A 92 9.63 6.39 -3.07
C ASP A 92 8.34 7.21 -3.01
N ARG A 93 7.93 7.82 -4.13
CA ARG A 93 6.62 8.44 -4.28
C ARG A 93 5.52 7.41 -4.45
N LEU A 94 5.82 6.26 -5.09
CA LEU A 94 4.87 5.19 -5.37
C LEU A 94 4.56 4.29 -4.17
N GLY A 95 5.45 4.26 -3.18
CA GLY A 95 5.29 3.49 -1.95
C GLY A 95 6.41 3.78 -0.99
N ARG A 96 6.21 3.48 0.29
CA ARG A 96 7.25 3.61 1.31
C ARG A 96 8.07 2.33 1.46
N LYS A 97 7.38 1.20 1.44
CA LYS A 97 7.98 -0.13 1.47
C LYS A 97 8.15 -0.64 0.06
N VAL A 98 9.14 -1.47 -0.11
CA VAL A 98 9.40 -2.11 -1.42
C VAL A 98 8.18 -2.86 -1.92
N ASP A 99 7.44 -3.54 -1.03
CA ASP A 99 6.22 -4.25 -1.36
C ASP A 99 5.16 -3.33 -1.99
N GLU A 100 4.92 -2.17 -1.38
CA GLU A 100 3.94 -1.18 -1.87
C GLU A 100 4.33 -0.61 -3.22
N VAL A 101 5.63 -0.41 -3.44
CA VAL A 101 6.18 0.05 -4.73
C VAL A 101 5.96 -1.04 -5.80
N LEU A 102 6.28 -2.29 -5.48
CA LEU A 102 6.10 -3.43 -6.37
C LEU A 102 4.62 -3.64 -6.73
N GLU A 103 3.72 -3.52 -5.75
CA GLU A 103 2.27 -3.59 -5.97
C GLU A 103 1.80 -2.48 -6.91
N THR A 104 2.25 -1.23 -6.71
CA THR A 104 1.89 -0.10 -7.58
C THR A 104 2.43 -0.28 -9.00
N ILE A 105 3.68 -0.73 -9.15
CA ILE A 105 4.28 -1.02 -10.45
C ILE A 105 3.49 -2.13 -11.17
N LYS A 106 3.20 -3.24 -10.49
CA LYS A 106 2.42 -4.35 -11.05
C LYS A 106 1.03 -3.86 -11.48
N TRP A 107 0.36 -3.12 -10.61
CA TRP A 107 -0.96 -2.55 -10.89
C TRP A 107 -0.97 -1.67 -12.15
N ALA A 108 0.06 -0.83 -12.32
CA ALA A 108 0.21 0.03 -13.49
C ALA A 108 0.49 -0.80 -14.77
N LYS A 109 1.38 -1.79 -14.68
CA LYS A 109 1.69 -2.70 -15.80
C LYS A 109 0.46 -3.46 -16.28
N ASP A 110 -0.33 -4.02 -15.38
CA ASP A 110 -1.55 -4.77 -15.70
C ASP A 110 -2.58 -3.90 -16.44
N ARG A 111 -2.47 -2.57 -16.33
CA ARG A 111 -3.37 -1.58 -16.98
C ARG A 111 -2.74 -0.84 -18.15
N GLY A 112 -1.51 -1.15 -18.48
CA GLY A 112 -0.77 -0.48 -19.56
C GLY A 112 -0.42 0.99 -19.26
N LEU A 113 -0.55 1.44 -18.00
CA LEU A 113 -0.15 2.77 -17.56
C LEU A 113 1.38 2.83 -17.45
N ASN A 114 2.02 3.72 -18.22
CA ASN A 114 3.45 3.97 -18.05
C ASN A 114 3.69 4.85 -16.83
N ILE A 115 4.76 4.57 -16.08
CA ILE A 115 5.22 5.42 -14.98
C ILE A 115 6.64 5.87 -15.28
N TYR A 116 6.87 7.18 -15.27
CA TYR A 116 8.21 7.76 -15.37
C TYR A 116 8.69 8.23 -14.00
N MET A 117 9.88 7.82 -13.62
CA MET A 117 10.56 8.14 -12.37
C MET A 117 11.78 8.99 -12.70
N GLU A 118 11.68 10.29 -12.42
CA GLU A 118 12.68 11.31 -12.84
C GLU A 118 14.06 11.05 -12.25
N LYS A 119 14.14 10.83 -10.94
CA LYS A 119 15.40 10.65 -10.22
C LYS A 119 16.16 9.41 -10.66
N GLU A 120 15.45 8.34 -10.90
CA GLU A 120 15.99 7.08 -11.40
C GLU A 120 16.21 7.12 -12.92
N ASN A 121 15.63 8.10 -13.61
CA ASN A 121 15.58 8.23 -15.06
C ASN A 121 15.09 6.95 -15.74
N MET A 122 14.00 6.39 -15.23
CA MET A 122 13.44 5.12 -15.68
C MET A 122 11.95 5.25 -15.96
N SER A 123 11.46 4.40 -16.87
CA SER A 123 10.03 4.21 -17.14
C SER A 123 9.67 2.74 -17.16
N LEU A 124 8.39 2.41 -16.90
CA LEU A 124 7.91 1.03 -16.92
C LEU A 124 7.97 0.44 -18.33
N PHE A 125 7.53 1.21 -19.31
CA PHE A 125 7.55 0.83 -20.71
C PHE A 125 8.47 1.76 -21.47
N ASN A 126 9.13 1.22 -22.48
CA ASN A 126 9.91 2.00 -23.40
C ASN A 126 8.96 2.87 -24.25
N PHE A 127 9.26 4.15 -24.33
CA PHE A 127 8.44 5.12 -25.06
C PHE A 127 8.34 4.88 -26.56
N LYS A 128 9.27 4.11 -27.17
CA LYS A 128 9.29 3.86 -28.62
C LYS A 128 8.39 2.71 -29.06
N ASP A 129 8.41 1.60 -28.34
CA ASP A 129 7.80 0.34 -28.75
C ASP A 129 6.82 -0.25 -27.71
N HIS A 130 6.56 0.48 -26.64
CA HIS A 130 5.72 0.07 -25.51
C HIS A 130 6.11 -1.29 -24.88
N LYS A 131 7.33 -1.77 -25.15
CA LYS A 131 7.83 -2.96 -24.47
C LYS A 131 8.30 -2.63 -23.09
N GLU A 132 8.21 -3.61 -22.21
CA GLU A 132 8.75 -3.47 -20.84
C GLU A 132 10.23 -3.10 -20.91
N SER A 133 10.62 -2.14 -20.06
CA SER A 133 12.02 -1.76 -19.94
C SER A 133 12.84 -2.91 -19.32
N PRO A 134 13.85 -3.46 -20.02
CA PRO A 134 14.69 -4.53 -19.48
C PRO A 134 15.39 -4.11 -18.15
N PHE A 135 15.80 -2.85 -18.07
CA PHE A 135 16.41 -2.29 -16.86
C PHE A 135 15.44 -2.29 -15.68
N LEU A 136 14.17 -1.97 -15.93
CA LEU A 136 13.17 -2.02 -14.87
C LEU A 136 12.93 -3.45 -14.40
N THR A 137 12.91 -4.43 -15.28
CA THR A 137 12.73 -5.84 -14.89
C THR A 137 13.85 -6.29 -13.97
N ILE A 138 15.09 -5.96 -14.27
CA ILE A 138 16.25 -6.23 -13.41
C ILE A 138 16.11 -5.48 -12.08
N PHE A 139 15.77 -4.20 -12.13
CA PHE A 139 15.62 -3.36 -10.96
C PHE A 139 14.52 -3.85 -10.01
N VAL A 140 13.36 -4.22 -10.54
CA VAL A 140 12.24 -4.80 -9.78
C VAL A 140 12.64 -6.14 -9.15
N SER A 141 13.42 -6.97 -9.85
CA SER A 141 13.93 -8.23 -9.33
C SER A 141 14.89 -8.00 -8.16
N ILE A 142 15.79 -7.03 -8.27
CA ILE A 142 16.71 -6.65 -7.18
C ILE A 142 15.93 -6.14 -5.98
N LEU A 143 14.96 -5.25 -6.18
CA LEU A 143 14.12 -4.74 -5.10
C LEU A 143 13.34 -5.87 -4.40
N GLY A 144 12.78 -6.81 -5.16
CA GLY A 144 12.11 -7.99 -4.63
C GLY A 144 13.03 -8.82 -3.73
N THR A 145 14.23 -9.11 -4.21
CA THR A 145 15.24 -9.84 -3.44
C THR A 145 15.64 -9.08 -2.17
N CYS A 146 15.83 -7.76 -2.24
CA CYS A 146 16.13 -6.93 -1.07
C CYS A 146 15.00 -6.98 -0.02
N ALA A 147 13.74 -6.95 -0.47
CA ALA A 147 12.58 -7.06 0.43
C ALA A 147 12.52 -8.42 1.14
N GLU A 148 12.81 -9.50 0.42
CA GLU A 148 12.86 -10.85 1.00
C GLU A 148 14.00 -10.99 2.02
N LEU A 149 15.18 -10.43 1.73
CA LEU A 149 16.31 -10.41 2.65
C LEU A 149 15.99 -9.63 3.93
N GLU A 150 15.32 -8.48 3.80
CA GLU A 150 14.90 -7.68 4.95
C GLU A 150 13.88 -8.43 5.83
N ARG A 151 12.89 -9.09 5.22
CA ARG A 151 11.91 -9.93 5.94
C ARG A 151 12.62 -11.06 6.68
N SER A 152 13.50 -11.77 6.01
CA SER A 152 14.28 -12.88 6.60
C SER A 152 15.13 -12.40 7.77
N ALA A 153 15.75 -11.24 7.66
CA ALA A 153 16.55 -10.64 8.74
C ALA A 153 15.68 -10.22 9.94
N ILE A 154 14.46 -9.73 9.70
CA ILE A 154 13.49 -9.41 10.77
C ILE A 154 13.03 -10.69 11.46
N GLU A 155 12.68 -11.72 10.70
CA GLU A 155 12.24 -13.01 11.24
C GLU A 155 13.34 -13.67 12.08
N TYR A 156 14.57 -13.67 11.59
CA TYR A 156 15.73 -14.15 12.34
C TYR A 156 15.89 -13.41 13.67
N ARG A 157 15.83 -12.08 13.68
CA ARG A 157 15.94 -11.27 14.90
C ARG A 157 14.80 -11.56 15.89
N LEU A 158 13.58 -11.69 15.40
CA LEU A 158 12.42 -12.05 16.24
C LEU A 158 12.57 -13.43 16.84
N ARG A 159 12.99 -14.41 16.04
CA ARG A 159 13.21 -15.79 16.48
C ARG A 159 14.31 -15.89 17.54
N THR A 160 15.45 -15.27 17.30
CA THR A 160 16.57 -15.27 18.25
C THR A 160 16.21 -14.51 19.53
N GLY A 161 15.52 -13.36 19.42
CA GLY A 161 15.01 -12.62 20.56
C GLY A 161 14.02 -13.44 21.40
N LEU A 162 13.14 -14.20 20.74
CA LEU A 162 12.18 -15.08 21.40
C LEU A 162 12.86 -16.22 22.16
N ILE A 163 13.90 -16.84 21.56
CA ILE A 163 14.69 -17.89 22.19
C ILE A 163 15.39 -17.33 23.44
N ALA A 164 16.05 -16.19 23.31
CA ALA A 164 16.72 -15.52 24.43
C ALA A 164 15.74 -15.13 25.55
N TYR A 165 14.55 -14.64 25.21
CA TYR A 165 13.49 -14.32 26.16
C TYR A 165 13.03 -15.55 26.94
N LYS A 166 12.79 -16.69 26.24
CA LYS A 166 12.42 -17.96 26.86
C LYS A 166 13.53 -18.50 27.76
N ALA A 167 14.80 -18.42 27.32
CA ALA A 167 15.94 -18.85 28.13
C ALA A 167 16.10 -18.08 29.46
N LYS A 168 15.63 -16.81 29.48
CA LYS A 168 15.57 -15.98 30.71
C LYS A 168 14.31 -16.25 31.56
N GLY A 169 13.55 -17.33 31.29
CA GLY A 169 12.31 -17.65 32.00
C GLY A 169 11.09 -16.88 31.51
N GLY A 170 11.22 -16.12 30.45
CA GLY A 170 10.11 -15.38 29.84
C GLY A 170 9.04 -16.31 29.25
N ARG A 171 7.80 -15.96 29.43
CA ARG A 171 6.64 -16.75 28.96
C ARG A 171 5.98 -16.08 27.79
N VAL A 172 5.77 -16.84 26.71
CA VAL A 172 5.11 -16.37 25.49
C VAL A 172 3.66 -16.84 25.44
N GLY A 173 2.80 -16.00 24.95
CA GLY A 173 1.38 -16.27 24.81
C GLY A 173 0.55 -15.68 25.95
N ARG A 174 -0.74 -16.03 25.95
CA ARG A 174 -1.70 -15.51 26.93
C ARG A 174 -1.35 -16.05 28.33
N HIS A 175 -1.33 -15.17 29.32
CA HIS A 175 -1.12 -15.57 30.72
C HIS A 175 -2.20 -16.57 31.17
N LYS A 176 -1.75 -17.62 31.87
CA LYS A 176 -2.67 -18.61 32.46
C LYS A 176 -3.59 -17.87 33.45
N GLY A 177 -4.91 -18.04 33.29
CA GLY A 177 -5.88 -17.32 34.13
C GLY A 177 -6.26 -15.91 33.63
N SER A 178 -5.68 -15.40 32.55
CA SER A 178 -6.14 -14.17 31.93
C SER A 178 -7.50 -14.37 31.30
N ILE A 179 -8.55 -14.02 32.04
CA ILE A 179 -9.94 -14.04 31.58
C ILE A 179 -10.33 -12.60 31.24
N LYS A 180 -11.04 -12.40 30.12
CA LYS A 180 -11.64 -11.09 29.83
C LYS A 180 -12.61 -10.74 30.98
N LYS A 181 -12.66 -9.47 31.33
CA LYS A 181 -13.63 -8.99 32.33
C LYS A 181 -15.06 -9.26 31.88
N ILE A 182 -15.95 -9.46 32.80
CA ILE A 182 -17.36 -9.76 32.53
C ILE A 182 -18.00 -8.64 31.70
N GLU A 183 -17.66 -7.39 31.99
CA GLU A 183 -18.15 -6.23 31.28
C GLU A 183 -17.74 -6.24 29.78
N GLU A 184 -16.52 -6.72 29.48
CA GLU A 184 -16.04 -6.86 28.09
C GLU A 184 -16.82 -7.96 27.34
N TYR A 185 -17.19 -9.04 28.04
CA TYR A 185 -18.04 -10.08 27.46
C TYR A 185 -19.46 -9.57 27.23
N GLU A 186 -20.03 -8.81 28.16
CA GLU A 186 -21.35 -8.19 27.99
C GLU A 186 -21.39 -7.26 26.78
N ALA A 187 -20.40 -6.40 26.64
CA ALA A 187 -20.29 -5.49 25.50
C ALA A 187 -20.16 -6.26 24.17
N GLN A 188 -19.28 -7.27 24.14
CA GLN A 188 -19.01 -8.04 22.91
C GLN A 188 -20.18 -8.93 22.49
N TYR A 189 -20.91 -9.52 23.44
CA TYR A 189 -21.95 -10.52 23.17
C TYR A 189 -23.34 -10.05 23.59
N LYS A 190 -23.60 -8.76 23.59
CA LYS A 190 -24.87 -8.15 24.01
C LYS A 190 -26.10 -8.77 23.33
N ALA A 191 -26.04 -9.00 22.00
CA ALA A 191 -27.11 -9.63 21.25
C ALA A 191 -27.35 -11.10 21.68
N THR A 192 -26.26 -11.88 21.86
CA THR A 192 -26.33 -13.27 22.30
C THR A 192 -26.92 -13.39 23.69
N ILE A 193 -26.51 -12.55 24.64
CA ILE A 193 -27.01 -12.51 26.01
C ILE A 193 -28.49 -12.12 26.02
N LYS A 194 -28.91 -11.15 25.21
CA LYS A 194 -30.34 -10.77 25.09
C LYS A 194 -31.20 -11.93 24.63
N LEU A 195 -30.77 -12.64 23.59
CA LEU A 195 -31.50 -13.80 23.08
C LEU A 195 -31.58 -14.94 24.09
N LEU A 196 -30.50 -15.21 24.83
CA LEU A 196 -30.51 -16.22 25.92
C LEU A 196 -31.46 -15.83 27.04
N ARG A 197 -31.50 -14.57 27.47
CA ARG A 197 -32.46 -14.05 28.47
C ARG A 197 -33.91 -14.15 28.01
N GLN A 198 -34.17 -14.12 26.71
CA GLN A 198 -35.48 -14.32 26.11
C GLN A 198 -35.88 -15.82 26.00
N GLY A 199 -35.03 -16.73 26.50
CA GLY A 199 -35.33 -18.17 26.54
C GLY A 199 -35.06 -18.93 25.22
N PHE A 200 -34.37 -18.31 24.26
CA PHE A 200 -34.02 -19.02 23.02
C PHE A 200 -33.03 -20.17 23.28
N SER A 201 -33.20 -21.26 22.57
CA SER A 201 -32.29 -22.40 22.68
C SER A 201 -30.88 -22.03 22.19
N ILE A 202 -29.84 -22.69 22.69
CA ILE A 202 -28.45 -22.46 22.35
C ILE A 202 -28.22 -22.48 20.83
N ARG A 203 -28.78 -23.47 20.12
CA ARG A 203 -28.66 -23.58 18.66
C ARG A 203 -29.33 -22.42 17.93
N LYS A 204 -30.55 -22.04 18.36
CA LYS A 204 -31.30 -20.94 17.77
C LYS A 204 -30.59 -19.58 18.02
N THR A 205 -30.08 -19.39 19.24
CA THR A 205 -29.30 -18.23 19.60
C THR A 205 -28.01 -18.13 18.76
N ALA A 206 -27.31 -19.23 18.53
CA ALA A 206 -26.10 -19.27 17.70
C ALA A 206 -26.38 -18.80 16.27
N VAL A 207 -27.45 -19.28 15.65
CA VAL A 207 -27.86 -18.85 14.30
C VAL A 207 -28.24 -17.39 14.25
N LEU A 208 -29.08 -16.90 15.18
CA LEU A 208 -29.59 -15.54 15.19
C LEU A 208 -28.51 -14.49 15.53
N SER A 209 -27.54 -14.84 16.37
CA SER A 209 -26.46 -13.93 16.77
C SER A 209 -25.19 -14.05 15.95
N GLY A 210 -25.11 -15.00 15.00
CA GLY A 210 -23.89 -15.29 14.24
C GLY A 210 -22.72 -15.80 15.10
N THR A 211 -23.02 -16.32 16.30
CA THR A 211 -22.01 -16.76 17.27
C THR A 211 -21.91 -18.27 17.27
N SER A 212 -20.71 -18.86 17.40
CA SER A 212 -20.56 -20.31 17.45
C SER A 212 -21.32 -20.93 18.64
N VAL A 213 -21.85 -22.13 18.45
CA VAL A 213 -22.59 -22.89 19.49
C VAL A 213 -21.77 -23.03 20.79
N SER A 214 -20.48 -23.32 20.67
CA SER A 214 -19.56 -23.42 21.82
C SER A 214 -19.39 -22.12 22.59
N SER A 215 -19.37 -20.99 21.86
CA SER A 215 -19.31 -19.65 22.48
C SER A 215 -20.63 -19.35 23.20
N VAL A 216 -21.78 -19.66 22.59
CA VAL A 216 -23.09 -19.46 23.24
C VAL A 216 -23.23 -20.31 24.52
N GLN A 217 -22.77 -21.57 24.50
CA GLN A 217 -22.74 -22.42 25.70
C GLN A 217 -21.88 -21.82 26.82
N ARG A 218 -20.69 -21.33 26.48
CA ARG A 218 -19.79 -20.70 27.43
C ARG A 218 -20.41 -19.42 28.04
N ILE A 219 -21.05 -18.58 27.21
CA ILE A 219 -21.75 -17.38 27.65
C ILE A 219 -22.91 -17.73 28.56
N LYS A 220 -23.74 -18.71 28.18
CA LYS A 220 -24.84 -19.18 29.01
C LYS A 220 -24.35 -19.60 30.39
N LYS A 221 -23.28 -20.40 30.46
CA LYS A 221 -22.70 -20.84 31.75
C LYS A 221 -22.09 -19.67 32.54
N MET A 222 -21.45 -18.68 31.86
CA MET A 222 -20.82 -17.56 32.53
C MET A 222 -21.80 -16.57 33.17
N PHE A 223 -22.96 -16.38 32.51
CA PHE A 223 -24.02 -15.46 33.00
C PHE A 223 -25.18 -16.17 33.69
N CYS A 224 -25.06 -17.45 33.98
CA CYS A 224 -26.09 -18.29 34.65
C CYS A 224 -27.48 -18.17 34.01
N LEU A 225 -27.56 -18.20 32.68
CA LEU A 225 -28.76 -18.03 31.87
C LEU A 225 -29.38 -19.39 31.46
#